data_a78783ec77946a2b933f936f2e5547a5
#
_entry.id   a78783ec77946a2b933f936f2e5547a5
#
_cell.length_a   1.000
_cell.length_b   1.000
_cell.length_c   1.000
_cell.angle_alpha   90.00
_cell.angle_beta   90.00
_cell.angle_gamma   90.00
#
_symmetry.space_group_name_H-M   'P 1'
#
loop_
_entity.id
_entity.type
_entity.pdbx_description
1 polymer ?
#
loop_
_entity_poly.entity_id
_entity_poly.type
_entity_poly.pdbx_seq_one_letter_code
_entity_poly.pdbx_strand_id
1 'polypeptide(L)'
;MDEAGIEIGRLRAVLTGKSRPYTRPGSISGIAKTPLGAPVEVGPEGLAGDEQGDRRLHGGPDKAVHCYAWSHYEAWRRELAGIEPAAALLQRPGAFGENFSLEPGLDEAEVCIADRWAIGETALFEISQGRQPCWKLNDRFGVPDMALRLQQSLRPGWYLRVLRPGVVAAGDAIRRVARPHPDWPLRRLLRVIAERDCDPALLRQVVELPLPPSWLKLFRGRLASGEVESWSRRLEG
;
A
#
# COMPACT_ATOMS: atom_id res chain seq x y z
N MET A 1 23.78 -4.00 -16.67
CA MET A 1 23.96 -4.20 -15.22
C MET A 1 23.17 -5.45 -14.89
N ASP A 2 23.84 -6.44 -14.36
CA ASP A 2 23.24 -7.72 -14.01
C ASP A 2 22.29 -7.45 -12.82
N GLU A 3 20.98 -7.45 -13.10
CA GLU A 3 19.94 -7.25 -12.09
C GLU A 3 19.65 -8.56 -11.34
N ALA A 4 20.71 -9.32 -11.06
CA ALA A 4 20.65 -10.53 -10.25
C ALA A 4 20.38 -10.17 -8.79
N GLY A 5 19.18 -9.66 -8.53
CA GLY A 5 18.70 -9.37 -7.18
C GLY A 5 18.42 -10.66 -6.39
N ILE A 6 18.32 -10.51 -5.07
CA ILE A 6 17.94 -11.61 -4.16
C ILE A 6 16.41 -11.84 -4.29
N GLU A 7 16.01 -13.07 -4.60
CA GLU A 7 14.57 -13.43 -4.55
C GLU A 7 14.10 -13.35 -3.11
N ILE A 8 13.05 -12.57 -2.88
CA ILE A 8 12.51 -12.27 -1.54
C ILE A 8 11.07 -12.72 -1.37
N GLY A 9 10.40 -13.12 -2.45
CA GLY A 9 9.01 -13.55 -2.44
C GLY A 9 8.42 -13.69 -3.84
N ARG A 10 7.10 -13.86 -3.90
CA ARG A 10 6.36 -14.01 -5.16
C ARG A 10 5.03 -13.27 -5.14
N LEU A 11 4.53 -12.92 -6.32
CA LEU A 11 3.17 -12.43 -6.50
C LEU A 11 2.18 -13.59 -6.36
N ARG A 12 1.37 -13.59 -5.33
CA ARG A 12 0.26 -14.52 -5.18
C ARG A 12 -0.86 -14.25 -6.18
N ALA A 13 -1.18 -12.98 -6.38
CA ALA A 13 -2.19 -12.54 -7.34
C ALA A 13 -1.86 -11.13 -7.82
N VAL A 14 -2.24 -10.85 -9.07
CA VAL A 14 -2.25 -9.52 -9.67
C VAL A 14 -3.71 -9.14 -9.90
N LEU A 15 -4.13 -7.96 -9.44
CA LEU A 15 -5.54 -7.57 -9.42
C LEU A 15 -5.73 -6.18 -10.05
N THR A 16 -6.84 -6.05 -10.78
CA THR A 16 -7.31 -4.75 -11.30
C THR A 16 -8.77 -4.52 -10.95
N GLY A 17 -9.20 -3.26 -10.97
CA GLY A 17 -10.59 -2.88 -10.73
C GLY A 17 -10.98 -1.65 -11.50
N LYS A 18 -12.30 -1.50 -11.72
CA LYS A 18 -12.87 -0.32 -12.37
C LYS A 18 -13.38 0.66 -11.32
N SER A 19 -13.23 1.94 -11.61
CA SER A 19 -13.81 3.01 -10.81
C SER A 19 -15.34 3.01 -10.96
N ARG A 20 -16.04 2.98 -9.82
CA ARG A 20 -17.51 2.96 -9.76
C ARG A 20 -18.01 3.89 -8.67
N PRO A 21 -19.28 4.35 -8.75
CA PRO A 21 -19.92 4.99 -7.61
C PRO A 21 -19.76 4.15 -6.35
N TYR A 22 -19.51 4.82 -5.24
CA TYR A 22 -19.28 4.15 -3.97
C TYR A 22 -20.38 4.50 -2.95
N THR A 23 -20.28 4.02 -1.73
CA THR A 23 -21.33 4.03 -0.72
C THR A 23 -21.88 5.40 -0.35
N ARG A 24 -21.08 6.46 -0.42
CA ARG A 24 -21.52 7.83 -0.06
C ARG A 24 -21.79 8.67 -1.31
N PRO A 25 -22.80 9.55 -1.29
CA PRO A 25 -23.15 10.39 -2.44
C PRO A 25 -21.94 11.13 -3.03
N GLY A 26 -21.77 11.09 -4.35
CA GLY A 26 -20.68 11.73 -5.08
C GLY A 26 -19.30 11.06 -4.92
N SER A 27 -19.18 10.01 -4.10
CA SER A 27 -17.94 9.27 -3.98
C SER A 27 -17.80 8.20 -5.06
N ILE A 28 -16.56 8.02 -5.54
CA ILE A 28 -16.18 6.96 -6.50
C ILE A 28 -14.99 6.17 -5.95
N SER A 29 -14.88 4.89 -6.32
CA SER A 29 -13.81 4.03 -5.84
C SER A 29 -13.46 2.92 -6.83
N GLY A 30 -12.17 2.65 -7.00
CA GLY A 30 -11.62 1.46 -7.66
C GLY A 30 -11.16 0.38 -6.66
N ILE A 31 -11.64 0.40 -5.41
CA ILE A 31 -11.19 -0.51 -4.36
C ILE A 31 -11.62 -1.97 -4.59
N ALA A 32 -12.68 -2.20 -5.35
CA ALA A 32 -13.16 -3.55 -5.66
C ALA A 32 -12.36 -4.13 -6.83
N LYS A 33 -11.26 -4.79 -6.50
CA LYS A 33 -10.36 -5.41 -7.48
C LYS A 33 -10.58 -6.91 -7.55
N THR A 34 -10.32 -7.48 -8.74
CA THR A 34 -10.42 -8.91 -9.02
C THR A 34 -9.10 -9.44 -9.57
N PRO A 35 -8.71 -10.68 -9.22
CA PRO A 35 -7.52 -11.31 -9.77
C PRO A 35 -7.60 -11.47 -11.29
N LEU A 36 -6.47 -11.26 -11.96
CA LEU A 36 -6.28 -11.51 -13.38
C LEU A 36 -5.77 -12.94 -13.59
N GLY A 37 -6.27 -13.59 -14.63
CA GLY A 37 -5.81 -14.93 -15.06
C GLY A 37 -4.69 -14.91 -16.12
N ALA A 38 -4.22 -13.72 -16.53
CA ALA A 38 -3.22 -13.55 -17.57
C ALA A 38 -2.23 -12.45 -17.18
N PRO A 39 -1.01 -12.43 -17.77
CA PRO A 39 -0.06 -11.33 -17.61
C PRO A 39 -0.66 -9.99 -18.00
N VAL A 40 -0.21 -8.92 -17.35
CA VAL A 40 -0.69 -7.56 -17.56
C VAL A 40 0.46 -6.58 -17.64
N GLU A 41 0.33 -5.60 -18.54
CA GLU A 41 1.27 -4.49 -18.63
C GLU A 41 1.18 -3.58 -17.41
N VAL A 42 2.32 -3.09 -16.95
CA VAL A 42 2.43 -2.08 -15.92
C VAL A 42 3.23 -0.89 -16.43
N GLY A 43 2.66 0.30 -16.26
CA GLY A 43 3.26 1.58 -16.64
C GLY A 43 3.35 2.54 -15.44
N PRO A 44 3.80 3.78 -15.67
CA PRO A 44 4.01 4.77 -14.60
C PRO A 44 2.76 5.07 -13.76
N GLU A 45 1.57 4.91 -14.33
CA GLU A 45 0.29 5.16 -13.66
C GLU A 45 -0.32 3.89 -13.04
N GLY A 46 0.32 2.73 -13.17
CA GLY A 46 -0.14 1.44 -12.65
C GLY A 46 -0.43 0.39 -13.71
N LEU A 47 -1.23 -0.61 -13.34
CA LEU A 47 -1.57 -1.75 -14.20
C LEU A 47 -2.55 -1.35 -15.30
N ALA A 48 -2.34 -1.87 -16.51
CA ALA A 48 -3.29 -1.71 -17.61
C ALA A 48 -4.68 -2.24 -17.19
N GLY A 49 -5.71 -1.43 -17.42
CA GLY A 49 -7.08 -1.79 -17.06
C GLY A 49 -7.47 -1.53 -15.61
N ASP A 50 -6.53 -1.17 -14.74
CA ASP A 50 -6.85 -0.71 -13.38
C ASP A 50 -7.30 0.77 -13.38
N GLU A 51 -8.25 1.10 -12.53
CA GLU A 51 -8.75 2.47 -12.38
C GLU A 51 -8.75 2.89 -10.91
N GLN A 52 -8.43 4.17 -10.68
CA GLN A 52 -8.41 4.80 -9.36
C GLN A 52 -9.57 5.77 -9.25
N GLY A 53 -10.33 5.68 -8.15
CA GLY A 53 -11.56 6.46 -8.00
C GLY A 53 -11.33 7.96 -7.90
N ASP A 54 -10.40 8.42 -7.09
CA ASP A 54 -10.00 9.83 -6.99
C ASP A 54 -8.48 9.92 -7.17
N ARG A 55 -8.07 10.27 -8.38
CA ARG A 55 -6.65 10.34 -8.75
C ARG A 55 -5.86 11.38 -7.96
N ARG A 56 -6.51 12.42 -7.41
CA ARG A 56 -5.85 13.45 -6.59
C ARG A 56 -5.42 12.91 -5.23
N LEU A 57 -6.16 11.94 -4.67
CA LEU A 57 -5.91 11.38 -3.35
C LEU A 57 -5.36 9.94 -3.41
N HIS A 58 -5.81 9.14 -4.39
CA HIS A 58 -5.55 7.70 -4.46
C HIS A 58 -4.75 7.28 -5.70
N GLY A 59 -4.20 8.22 -6.46
CA GLY A 59 -3.49 7.97 -7.71
C GLY A 59 -2.16 8.69 -7.82
N GLY A 60 -1.64 8.65 -9.05
CA GLY A 60 -0.37 9.23 -9.43
C GLY A 60 0.80 8.25 -9.31
N PRO A 61 1.99 8.62 -9.87
CA PRO A 61 3.13 7.71 -10.00
C PRO A 61 3.59 7.09 -8.68
N ASP A 62 3.50 7.82 -7.57
CA ASP A 62 3.90 7.32 -6.24
C ASP A 62 2.92 6.31 -5.63
N LYS A 63 1.77 6.10 -6.27
CA LYS A 63 0.73 5.15 -5.87
C LYS A 63 0.31 4.27 -7.05
N ALA A 64 1.24 4.00 -7.96
CA ALA A 64 0.98 3.23 -9.18
C ALA A 64 0.48 1.81 -8.88
N VAL A 65 1.05 1.15 -7.88
CA VAL A 65 0.70 -0.21 -7.50
C VAL A 65 0.59 -0.33 -5.98
N HIS A 66 -0.52 -0.84 -5.49
CA HIS A 66 -0.72 -1.15 -4.07
C HIS A 66 -0.39 -2.61 -3.78
N CYS A 67 0.54 -2.85 -2.86
CA CYS A 67 0.92 -4.18 -2.36
C CYS A 67 0.28 -4.47 -1.02
N TYR A 68 -0.11 -5.75 -0.80
CA TYR A 68 -0.63 -6.22 0.47
C TYR A 68 -0.19 -7.65 0.76
N ALA A 69 0.32 -7.89 1.97
CA ALA A 69 0.79 -9.20 2.40
C ALA A 69 -0.36 -10.16 2.66
N TRP A 70 -0.37 -11.34 2.02
CA TRP A 70 -1.41 -12.35 2.25
C TRP A 70 -1.40 -12.88 3.68
N SER A 71 -0.24 -12.89 4.35
CA SER A 71 -0.12 -13.28 5.77
C SER A 71 -1.01 -12.46 6.71
N HIS A 72 -1.30 -11.20 6.37
CA HIS A 72 -2.19 -10.36 7.17
C HIS A 72 -3.65 -10.79 7.14
N TYR A 73 -4.08 -11.48 6.07
CA TYR A 73 -5.46 -11.94 5.92
C TYR A 73 -5.88 -12.91 7.03
N GLU A 74 -4.97 -13.77 7.48
CA GLU A 74 -5.28 -14.70 8.57
C GLU A 74 -5.55 -13.97 9.89
N ALA A 75 -4.74 -12.97 10.21
CA ALA A 75 -4.96 -12.14 11.39
C ALA A 75 -6.31 -11.41 11.31
N TRP A 76 -6.62 -10.81 10.16
CA TRP A 76 -7.90 -10.13 9.96
C TRP A 76 -9.10 -11.06 10.00
N ARG A 77 -9.00 -12.30 9.49
CA ARG A 77 -10.08 -13.29 9.64
C ARG A 77 -10.39 -13.59 11.10
N ARG A 78 -9.38 -13.64 11.96
CA ARG A 78 -9.56 -13.83 13.40
C ARG A 78 -10.14 -12.60 14.07
N GLU A 79 -9.60 -11.42 13.77
CA GLU A 79 -10.00 -10.15 14.38
C GLU A 79 -11.42 -9.71 13.98
N LEU A 80 -11.87 -10.07 12.77
CA LEU A 80 -13.16 -9.71 12.22
C LEU A 80 -14.12 -10.91 12.09
N ALA A 81 -13.88 -11.98 12.87
CA ALA A 81 -14.72 -13.16 12.86
C ALA A 81 -16.18 -12.79 13.22
N GLY A 82 -17.12 -13.34 12.43
CA GLY A 82 -18.55 -13.11 12.64
C GLY A 82 -19.08 -11.76 12.11
N ILE A 83 -18.25 -10.94 11.47
CA ILE A 83 -18.68 -9.69 10.84
C ILE A 83 -18.82 -9.90 9.33
N GLU A 84 -20.06 -9.87 8.83
CA GLU A 84 -20.32 -9.74 7.40
C GLU A 84 -20.40 -8.25 7.03
N PRO A 85 -19.85 -7.76 5.90
CA PRO A 85 -19.23 -8.50 4.78
C PRO A 85 -17.74 -8.81 4.94
N ALA A 86 -17.09 -8.50 6.08
CA ALA A 86 -15.66 -8.71 6.28
C ALA A 86 -15.26 -10.19 6.06
N ALA A 87 -16.04 -11.12 6.58
CA ALA A 87 -15.77 -12.54 6.44
C ALA A 87 -15.73 -12.99 4.98
N ALA A 88 -16.65 -12.53 4.15
CA ALA A 88 -16.68 -12.84 2.71
C ALA A 88 -15.50 -12.21 1.95
N LEU A 89 -15.16 -10.95 2.25
CA LEU A 89 -14.05 -10.23 1.62
C LEU A 89 -12.70 -10.92 1.87
N LEU A 90 -12.48 -11.43 3.08
CA LEU A 90 -11.20 -12.00 3.50
C LEU A 90 -10.95 -13.43 2.99
N GLN A 91 -11.86 -14.02 2.20
CA GLN A 91 -11.67 -15.36 1.60
C GLN A 91 -10.70 -15.33 0.40
N ARG A 92 -10.48 -14.19 -0.22
CA ARG A 92 -9.69 -14.04 -1.44
C ARG A 92 -8.91 -12.73 -1.46
N PRO A 93 -7.83 -12.60 -2.28
CA PRO A 93 -7.13 -11.34 -2.48
C PRO A 93 -8.07 -10.24 -3.01
N GLY A 94 -7.74 -8.98 -2.71
CA GLY A 94 -8.49 -7.79 -3.15
C GLY A 94 -9.34 -7.16 -2.06
N ALA A 95 -9.36 -7.71 -0.83
CA ALA A 95 -10.15 -7.16 0.28
C ALA A 95 -9.74 -5.70 0.60
N PHE A 96 -8.47 -5.42 0.57
CA PHE A 96 -7.92 -4.09 0.88
C PHE A 96 -7.73 -3.20 -0.36
N GLY A 97 -8.13 -3.67 -1.55
CA GLY A 97 -7.98 -2.93 -2.81
C GLY A 97 -6.54 -2.97 -3.33
N GLU A 98 -5.78 -3.97 -2.97
CA GLU A 98 -4.43 -4.19 -3.47
C GLU A 98 -4.43 -4.61 -4.95
N ASN A 99 -3.36 -4.20 -5.65
CA ASN A 99 -3.02 -4.66 -6.99
C ASN A 99 -2.16 -5.92 -6.96
N PHE A 100 -1.22 -5.97 -5.99
CA PHE A 100 -0.38 -7.12 -5.76
C PHE A 100 -0.70 -7.72 -4.38
N SER A 101 -1.22 -8.94 -4.37
CA SER A 101 -1.25 -9.78 -3.18
C SER A 101 0.05 -10.57 -3.15
N LEU A 102 0.75 -10.55 -2.01
CA LEU A 102 2.08 -11.15 -1.90
C LEU A 102 2.02 -12.45 -1.13
N GLU A 103 2.81 -13.46 -1.55
CA GLU A 103 2.98 -14.68 -0.78
C GLU A 103 3.56 -14.37 0.62
N PRO A 104 3.35 -15.25 1.62
CA PRO A 104 3.89 -15.07 2.96
C PRO A 104 5.42 -14.87 2.96
N GLY A 105 5.92 -14.04 3.88
CA GLY A 105 7.35 -13.73 4.04
C GLY A 105 7.73 -12.29 3.77
N LEU A 106 6.84 -11.52 3.14
CA LEU A 106 7.02 -10.08 2.97
C LEU A 106 5.91 -9.31 3.70
N ASP A 107 6.29 -8.46 4.61
CA ASP A 107 5.40 -7.50 5.27
C ASP A 107 6.11 -6.15 5.50
N GLU A 108 5.45 -5.23 6.18
CA GLU A 108 5.96 -3.88 6.44
C GLU A 108 7.24 -3.86 7.33
N ALA A 109 7.58 -4.95 8.00
CA ALA A 109 8.83 -5.07 8.75
C ALA A 109 10.00 -5.50 7.86
N GLU A 110 9.72 -6.26 6.79
CA GLU A 110 10.72 -6.82 5.91
C GLU A 110 11.08 -5.89 4.74
N VAL A 111 10.20 -4.96 4.39
CA VAL A 111 10.41 -4.04 3.27
C VAL A 111 10.81 -2.65 3.76
N CYS A 112 11.77 -2.02 3.07
CA CYS A 112 12.28 -0.69 3.44
C CYS A 112 11.87 0.36 2.40
N ILE A 113 11.79 1.62 2.83
CA ILE A 113 11.57 2.75 1.92
C ILE A 113 12.64 2.76 0.82
N ALA A 114 12.24 3.02 -0.41
CA ALA A 114 13.08 3.02 -1.60
C ALA A 114 13.77 1.67 -1.93
N ASP A 115 13.36 0.54 -1.31
CA ASP A 115 13.73 -0.77 -1.84
C ASP A 115 13.34 -0.85 -3.31
N ARG A 116 14.22 -1.36 -4.16
CA ARG A 116 13.94 -1.58 -5.57
C ARG A 116 13.72 -3.04 -5.86
N TRP A 117 12.66 -3.32 -6.59
CA TRP A 117 12.21 -4.67 -6.90
C TRP A 117 12.09 -4.89 -8.41
N ALA A 118 12.79 -5.91 -8.92
CA ALA A 118 12.52 -6.46 -10.24
C ALA A 118 11.42 -7.53 -10.11
N ILE A 119 10.37 -7.43 -10.93
CA ILE A 119 9.25 -8.37 -10.96
C ILE A 119 8.93 -8.69 -12.43
N GLY A 120 8.74 -9.97 -12.75
CA GLY A 120 8.66 -10.41 -14.14
C GLY A 120 10.00 -10.26 -14.86
N GLU A 121 9.96 -10.13 -16.19
CA GLU A 121 11.20 -10.06 -16.99
C GLU A 121 11.82 -8.66 -17.03
N THR A 122 11.00 -7.61 -17.04
CA THR A 122 11.48 -6.26 -17.35
C THR A 122 11.04 -5.19 -16.38
N ALA A 123 9.96 -5.39 -15.61
CA ALA A 123 9.42 -4.36 -14.74
C ALA A 123 10.32 -4.10 -13.54
N LEU A 124 10.55 -2.81 -13.24
CA LEU A 124 11.31 -2.35 -12.07
C LEU A 124 10.46 -1.39 -11.25
N PHE A 125 10.41 -1.64 -9.97
CA PHE A 125 9.62 -0.86 -9.01
C PHE A 125 10.49 -0.31 -7.90
N GLU A 126 9.98 0.74 -7.25
CA GLU A 126 10.56 1.27 -6.01
C GLU A 126 9.45 1.48 -4.96
N ILE A 127 9.71 1.09 -3.72
CA ILE A 127 8.79 1.34 -2.60
C ILE A 127 8.76 2.84 -2.32
N SER A 128 7.61 3.45 -2.54
CA SER A 128 7.42 4.89 -2.43
C SER A 128 6.95 5.34 -1.05
N GLN A 129 6.03 4.60 -0.45
CA GLN A 129 5.40 4.94 0.83
C GLN A 129 4.59 3.76 1.39
N GLY A 130 4.34 3.77 2.71
CA GLY A 130 3.28 2.96 3.29
C GLY A 130 1.89 3.48 2.89
N ARG A 131 0.87 2.64 2.98
CA ARG A 131 -0.50 3.09 2.75
C ARG A 131 -1.04 3.84 3.95
N GLN A 132 -1.71 4.96 3.73
CA GLN A 132 -2.58 5.61 4.71
C GLN A 132 -4.02 5.16 4.45
N PRO A 133 -4.63 4.37 5.36
CA PRO A 133 -6.02 3.90 5.21
C PRO A 133 -7.02 5.03 5.20
N CYS A 134 -8.16 4.85 4.52
CA CYS A 134 -9.23 5.84 4.50
C CYS A 134 -10.60 5.21 4.76
N TRP A 135 -11.60 6.05 5.05
CA TRP A 135 -12.97 5.69 5.40
C TRP A 135 -13.64 4.68 4.45
N LYS A 136 -13.20 4.60 3.19
CA LYS A 136 -13.73 3.61 2.24
C LYS A 136 -13.57 2.17 2.72
N LEU A 137 -12.58 1.91 3.57
CA LEU A 137 -12.43 0.59 4.21
C LEU A 137 -13.51 0.34 5.27
N ASN A 138 -13.94 1.38 5.99
CA ASN A 138 -15.00 1.24 6.97
C ASN A 138 -16.27 0.72 6.30
N ASP A 139 -16.68 1.39 5.23
CA ASP A 139 -17.85 1.02 4.46
C ASP A 139 -17.69 -0.33 3.76
N ARG A 140 -16.48 -0.65 3.26
CA ARG A 140 -16.20 -1.92 2.57
C ARG A 140 -16.31 -3.13 3.49
N PHE A 141 -15.78 -3.01 4.69
CA PHE A 141 -15.75 -4.11 5.67
C PHE A 141 -16.99 -4.15 6.57
N GLY A 142 -17.84 -3.14 6.53
CA GLY A 142 -18.95 -2.99 7.47
C GLY A 142 -18.49 -2.75 8.91
N VAL A 143 -17.30 -2.19 9.10
CA VAL A 143 -16.66 -1.93 10.40
C VAL A 143 -16.36 -0.44 10.50
N PRO A 144 -17.06 0.32 11.38
CA PRO A 144 -17.00 1.79 11.39
C PRO A 144 -15.61 2.39 11.59
N ASP A 145 -14.71 1.68 12.23
CA ASP A 145 -13.33 2.09 12.54
C ASP A 145 -12.25 1.26 11.84
N MET A 146 -12.60 0.56 10.75
CA MET A 146 -11.66 -0.32 10.04
C MET A 146 -10.40 0.40 9.56
N ALA A 147 -10.53 1.62 9.06
CA ALA A 147 -9.40 2.43 8.63
C ALA A 147 -8.44 2.75 9.79
N LEU A 148 -8.98 3.06 10.97
CA LEU A 148 -8.20 3.31 12.18
C LEU A 148 -7.52 2.02 12.65
N ARG A 149 -8.24 0.91 12.74
CA ARG A 149 -7.68 -0.41 13.08
C ARG A 149 -6.54 -0.80 12.17
N LEU A 150 -6.71 -0.62 10.86
CA LEU A 150 -5.67 -0.92 9.88
C LEU A 150 -4.43 -0.04 10.07
N GLN A 151 -4.59 1.25 10.37
CA GLN A 151 -3.48 2.15 10.67
C GLN A 151 -2.74 1.74 11.96
N GLN A 152 -3.48 1.45 13.03
CA GLN A 152 -2.91 1.07 14.33
C GLN A 152 -2.23 -0.30 14.31
N SER A 153 -2.72 -1.20 13.48
CA SER A 153 -2.11 -2.54 13.32
C SER A 153 -0.74 -2.53 12.66
N LEU A 154 -0.32 -1.41 12.04
CA LEU A 154 0.89 -1.28 11.22
C LEU A 154 0.94 -2.28 10.04
N ARG A 155 -0.22 -2.73 9.57
CA ARG A 155 -0.40 -3.71 8.47
C ARG A 155 -1.21 -3.13 7.30
N PRO A 156 -1.03 -1.86 6.88
CA PRO A 156 -1.88 -1.25 5.86
C PRO A 156 -1.48 -1.61 4.42
N GLY A 157 -0.32 -2.25 4.21
CA GLY A 157 0.29 -2.39 2.90
C GLY A 157 1.09 -1.15 2.50
N TRP A 158 1.57 -1.15 1.27
CA TRP A 158 2.43 -0.08 0.75
C TRP A 158 2.21 0.13 -0.74
N TYR A 159 2.76 1.25 -1.25
CA TYR A 159 2.73 1.58 -2.66
C TYR A 159 4.10 1.44 -3.30
N LEU A 160 4.06 1.09 -4.58
CA LEU A 160 5.21 1.10 -5.47
C LEU A 160 5.02 2.19 -6.53
N ARG A 161 6.12 2.86 -6.87
CA ARG A 161 6.24 3.57 -8.14
C ARG A 161 6.92 2.68 -9.16
N VAL A 162 6.60 2.89 -10.45
CA VAL A 162 7.19 2.13 -11.54
C VAL A 162 8.38 2.91 -12.08
N LEU A 163 9.58 2.35 -11.93
CA LEU A 163 10.82 2.93 -12.47
C LEU A 163 11.04 2.54 -13.92
N ARG A 164 10.67 1.30 -14.27
CA ARG A 164 10.70 0.80 -15.65
C ARG A 164 9.44 -0.03 -15.91
N PRO A 165 8.68 0.31 -16.95
CA PRO A 165 7.51 -0.46 -17.37
C PRO A 165 7.88 -1.90 -17.75
N GLY A 166 6.88 -2.79 -17.72
CA GLY A 166 7.04 -4.19 -18.09
C GLY A 166 5.73 -4.95 -18.03
N VAL A 167 5.83 -6.26 -17.98
CA VAL A 167 4.68 -7.17 -17.84
C VAL A 167 4.85 -7.97 -16.56
N VAL A 168 3.75 -8.17 -15.83
CA VAL A 168 3.72 -8.92 -14.56
C VAL A 168 2.57 -9.91 -14.53
N ALA A 169 2.75 -11.01 -13.83
CA ALA A 169 1.73 -12.05 -13.65
C ALA A 169 1.75 -12.64 -12.24
N ALA A 170 0.65 -13.28 -11.86
CA ALA A 170 0.65 -14.11 -10.66
C ALA A 170 1.72 -15.22 -10.78
N GLY A 171 2.45 -15.48 -9.70
CA GLY A 171 3.56 -16.42 -9.65
C GLY A 171 4.93 -15.80 -9.93
N ASP A 172 5.02 -14.58 -10.46
CA ASP A 172 6.29 -13.92 -10.72
C ASP A 172 7.11 -13.77 -9.44
N ALA A 173 8.40 -14.05 -9.54
CA ALA A 173 9.34 -13.82 -8.46
C ALA A 173 9.56 -12.31 -8.24
N ILE A 174 9.65 -11.93 -6.98
CA ILE A 174 10.03 -10.59 -6.55
C ILE A 174 11.52 -10.65 -6.17
N ARG A 175 12.36 -9.92 -6.89
CA ARG A 175 13.79 -9.83 -6.60
C ARG A 175 14.13 -8.43 -6.11
N ARG A 176 14.69 -8.33 -4.92
CA ARG A 176 15.21 -7.06 -4.41
C ARG A 176 16.59 -6.80 -5.03
N VAL A 177 16.66 -5.75 -5.86
CA VAL A 177 17.89 -5.34 -6.57
C VAL A 177 18.63 -4.20 -5.86
N ALA A 178 17.97 -3.47 -4.96
CA ALA A 178 18.62 -2.45 -4.12
C ALA A 178 17.86 -2.23 -2.81
N ARG A 179 18.59 -1.85 -1.76
CA ARG A 179 18.08 -1.40 -0.46
C ARG A 179 18.88 -0.20 0.05
N PRO A 180 18.58 1.03 -0.41
CA PRO A 180 19.35 2.20 -0.03
C PRO A 180 19.15 2.64 1.42
N HIS A 181 18.03 2.29 2.06
CA HIS A 181 17.69 2.71 3.43
C HIS A 181 17.39 1.49 4.33
N PRO A 182 18.36 0.63 4.67
CA PRO A 182 18.14 -0.60 5.43
C PRO A 182 17.58 -0.36 6.85
N ASP A 183 17.86 0.79 7.44
CA ASP A 183 17.41 1.17 8.78
C ASP A 183 15.98 1.72 8.80
N TRP A 184 15.34 1.82 7.64
CA TRP A 184 13.98 2.37 7.48
C TRP A 184 13.00 1.35 6.91
N PRO A 185 12.72 0.23 7.64
CA PRO A 185 11.59 -0.61 7.29
C PRO A 185 10.29 0.20 7.36
N LEU A 186 9.34 -0.12 6.50
CA LEU A 186 8.07 0.63 6.42
C LEU A 186 7.32 0.61 7.75
N ARG A 187 7.40 -0.47 8.52
CA ARG A 187 6.79 -0.55 9.85
C ARG A 187 7.30 0.55 10.80
N ARG A 188 8.61 0.88 10.74
CA ARG A 188 9.18 1.99 11.52
C ARG A 188 8.55 3.32 11.12
N LEU A 189 8.44 3.57 9.83
CA LEU A 189 7.87 4.80 9.29
C LEU A 189 6.36 4.92 9.58
N LEU A 190 5.62 3.80 9.44
CA LEU A 190 4.20 3.73 9.77
C LEU A 190 3.93 3.96 11.25
N ARG A 191 4.84 3.51 12.13
CA ARG A 191 4.75 3.74 13.57
C ARG A 191 4.78 5.22 13.92
N VAL A 192 5.64 6.01 13.28
CA VAL A 192 5.69 7.49 13.47
C VAL A 192 4.31 8.12 13.24
N ILE A 193 3.55 7.60 12.27
CA ILE A 193 2.18 8.08 12.00
C ILE A 193 1.23 7.55 13.08
N ALA A 194 1.19 6.23 13.32
CA ALA A 194 0.21 5.58 14.18
C ALA A 194 0.31 6.01 15.65
N GLU A 195 1.53 6.19 16.15
CA GLU A 195 1.81 6.62 17.51
C GLU A 195 1.77 8.15 17.70
N ARG A 196 1.47 8.89 16.62
CA ARG A 196 1.38 10.36 16.67
C ARG A 196 2.70 11.04 17.07
N ASP A 197 3.81 10.43 16.67
CA ASP A 197 5.12 10.90 17.08
C ASP A 197 5.45 12.27 16.47
N CYS A 198 5.92 13.17 17.31
CA CYS A 198 6.36 14.52 16.97
C CYS A 198 7.79 14.80 17.47
N ASP A 199 8.57 13.74 17.83
CA ASP A 199 9.97 13.95 18.21
C ASP A 199 10.76 14.62 17.09
N PRO A 200 11.32 15.82 17.32
CA PRO A 200 12.01 16.55 16.29
C PRO A 200 13.27 15.84 15.77
N ALA A 201 13.95 15.05 16.60
CA ALA A 201 15.16 14.33 16.19
C ALA A 201 14.81 13.20 15.22
N LEU A 202 13.73 12.46 15.49
CA LEU A 202 13.20 11.45 14.59
C LEU A 202 12.66 12.07 13.29
N LEU A 203 11.85 13.12 13.40
CA LEU A 203 11.24 13.77 12.23
C LEU A 203 12.28 14.37 11.28
N ARG A 204 13.41 14.92 11.78
CA ARG A 204 14.52 15.37 10.92
C ARG A 204 15.10 14.22 10.09
N GLN A 205 15.22 13.01 10.64
CA GLN A 205 15.65 11.85 9.87
C GLN A 205 14.62 11.44 8.81
N VAL A 206 13.33 11.46 9.17
CA VAL A 206 12.24 11.07 8.27
C VAL A 206 12.13 11.99 7.05
N VAL A 207 12.31 13.29 7.21
CA VAL A 207 12.17 14.25 6.08
C VAL A 207 13.32 14.22 5.08
N GLU A 208 14.43 13.54 5.41
CA GLU A 208 15.55 13.28 4.49
C GLU A 208 15.33 12.02 3.62
N LEU A 209 14.32 11.21 3.92
CA LEU A 209 14.00 10.03 3.12
C LEU A 209 13.34 10.43 1.78
N PRO A 210 13.50 9.63 0.72
CA PRO A 210 12.93 9.88 -0.60
C PRO A 210 11.40 9.63 -0.63
N LEU A 211 10.69 10.27 0.27
CA LEU A 211 9.25 10.16 0.42
C LEU A 211 8.51 10.99 -0.61
N PRO A 212 7.29 10.60 -0.99
CA PRO A 212 6.42 11.42 -1.83
C PRO A 212 6.09 12.78 -1.21
N PRO A 213 5.78 13.80 -2.03
CA PRO A 213 5.48 15.15 -1.55
C PRO A 213 4.41 15.21 -0.45
N SER A 214 3.39 14.33 -0.51
CA SER A 214 2.32 14.28 0.49
C SER A 214 2.82 13.85 1.88
N TRP A 215 3.73 12.89 1.93
CA TRP A 215 4.35 12.42 3.17
C TRP A 215 5.37 13.43 3.71
N LEU A 216 6.19 14.00 2.83
CA LEU A 216 7.12 15.08 3.23
C LEU A 216 6.35 16.28 3.81
N LYS A 217 5.22 16.68 3.19
CA LYS A 217 4.37 17.75 3.72
C LYS A 217 3.86 17.42 5.13
N LEU A 218 3.40 16.17 5.36
CA LEU A 218 2.91 15.72 6.65
C LEU A 218 4.01 15.85 7.72
N PHE A 219 5.17 15.23 7.49
CA PHE A 219 6.24 15.20 8.50
C PHE A 219 6.91 16.56 8.71
N ARG A 220 7.07 17.36 7.66
CA ARG A 220 7.53 18.76 7.79
C ARG A 220 6.52 19.61 8.56
N GLY A 221 5.23 19.36 8.38
CA GLY A 221 4.19 20.00 9.18
C GLY A 221 4.34 19.70 10.66
N ARG A 222 4.46 18.41 11.04
CA ARG A 222 4.71 18.01 12.44
C ARG A 222 6.01 18.60 13.00
N LEU A 223 7.09 18.58 12.20
CA LEU A 223 8.38 19.14 12.62
C LEU A 223 8.30 20.64 12.88
N ALA A 224 7.51 21.38 12.11
CA ALA A 224 7.36 22.81 12.25
C ALA A 224 6.42 23.23 13.38
N SER A 225 5.32 22.49 13.58
CA SER A 225 4.28 22.87 14.56
C SER A 225 4.41 22.14 15.93
N GLY A 226 5.08 20.98 15.94
CA GLY A 226 5.04 20.07 17.10
C GLY A 226 3.69 19.38 17.29
N GLU A 227 2.77 19.50 16.31
CA GLU A 227 1.40 18.98 16.41
C GLU A 227 1.11 17.94 15.33
N VAL A 228 0.22 17.01 15.65
CA VAL A 228 -0.26 15.98 14.71
C VAL A 228 -1.42 16.54 13.89
N GLU A 229 -1.39 16.29 12.58
CA GLU A 229 -2.46 16.60 11.65
C GLU A 229 -3.78 15.89 12.01
N SER A 230 -4.93 16.51 11.67
CA SER A 230 -6.24 15.84 11.82
C SER A 230 -6.38 14.66 10.86
N TRP A 231 -6.88 13.55 11.40
CA TRP A 231 -7.16 12.34 10.62
C TRP A 231 -8.64 12.15 10.28
N SER A 232 -9.55 12.93 10.89
CA SER A 232 -11.01 12.73 10.80
C SER A 232 -11.49 12.66 9.35
N ARG A 233 -11.14 13.63 8.51
CA ARG A 233 -11.52 13.60 7.09
C ARG A 233 -11.04 12.32 6.35
N ARG A 234 -9.90 11.78 6.72
CA ARG A 234 -9.36 10.58 6.06
C ARG A 234 -9.97 9.30 6.63
N LEU A 235 -10.14 9.22 7.94
CA LEU A 235 -10.59 8.00 8.63
C LEU A 235 -12.11 7.89 8.70
N GLU A 236 -12.83 9.01 8.73
CA GLU A 236 -14.28 9.07 8.94
C GLU A 236 -15.03 9.57 7.70
N GLY A 237 -14.40 10.39 6.84
CA GLY A 237 -14.95 10.93 5.58
C GLY A 237 -15.56 12.30 5.70
#